data_90cb5db99b6354350653b532a8fe3680
#
_entry.id   90cb5db99b6354350653b532a8fe3680
#
_cell.length_a   1.000
_cell.length_b   1.000
_cell.length_c   1.000
_cell.angle_alpha   90.00
_cell.angle_beta   90.00
_cell.angle_gamma   90.00
#
_symmetry.space_group_name_H-M   'P 1'
#
loop_
_entity.id
_entity.type
_entity.pdbx_description
1 polymer ?
#
loop_
_entity_poly.entity_id
_entity_poly.type
_entity_poly.pdbx_seq_one_letter_code
_entity_poly.pdbx_strand_id
1 'polypeptide(L)'
;MTIIAIFFISNHSLSENFFNEAKQKFDQKKYEDSKFLFQRNIVFNPKDAESYLFLAKIYKNEENEKEEIKNLNTTLLLDPKNDEAMHLLINYELKKSNYSKVKELKENFSSICKNLCKKLEIIEKSLADIEPKNGS
;
A
#
# COMPACT_ATOMS: atom_id res chain seq x y z
N MET A 1 25.22 30.20 -20.70
CA MET A 1 25.01 28.77 -20.44
C MET A 1 24.63 28.56 -18.99
N THR A 2 23.46 29.06 -18.54
CA THR A 2 23.03 29.04 -17.12
C THR A 2 21.51 29.16 -16.93
N ILE A 3 20.70 28.40 -17.71
CA ILE A 3 19.22 28.45 -17.56
C ILE A 3 18.61 27.07 -17.25
N ILE A 4 19.40 25.99 -17.17
CA ILE A 4 18.85 24.62 -17.01
C ILE A 4 18.66 24.21 -15.53
N ALA A 5 19.28 24.89 -14.56
CA ALA A 5 19.26 24.50 -13.15
C ALA A 5 17.97 24.89 -12.38
N ILE A 6 17.15 25.81 -12.90
CA ILE A 6 16.00 26.36 -12.14
C ILE A 6 14.73 25.51 -12.29
N PHE A 7 14.60 24.71 -13.34
CA PHE A 7 13.38 23.91 -13.58
C PHE A 7 13.23 22.65 -12.69
N PHE A 8 14.32 22.12 -12.16
CA PHE A 8 14.25 20.92 -11.31
C PHE A 8 13.81 21.17 -9.87
N ILE A 9 14.00 22.39 -9.36
CA ILE A 9 13.65 22.74 -7.97
C ILE A 9 12.14 22.97 -7.81
N SER A 10 11.45 23.47 -8.83
CA SER A 10 10.02 23.74 -8.81
C SER A 10 9.13 22.50 -8.72
N ASN A 11 9.53 21.38 -9.34
CA ASN A 11 8.70 20.18 -9.41
C ASN A 11 8.69 19.40 -8.07
N HIS A 12 9.77 19.42 -7.33
CA HIS A 12 9.86 18.72 -6.03
C HIS A 12 8.99 19.41 -4.95
N SER A 13 9.00 20.72 -4.93
CA SER A 13 8.17 21.51 -4.01
C SER A 13 6.65 21.35 -4.27
N LEU A 14 6.24 21.20 -5.52
CA LEU A 14 4.83 20.99 -5.88
C LEU A 14 4.34 19.60 -5.48
N SER A 15 5.17 18.58 -5.69
CA SER A 15 4.80 17.20 -5.36
C SER A 15 4.68 17.00 -3.84
N GLU A 16 5.58 17.57 -3.06
CA GLU A 16 5.52 17.52 -1.60
C GLU A 16 4.25 18.19 -1.05
N ASN A 17 3.82 19.28 -1.68
CA ASN A 17 2.58 19.96 -1.30
C ASN A 17 1.34 19.10 -1.59
N PHE A 18 1.26 18.45 -2.76
CA PHE A 18 0.14 17.57 -3.09
C PHE A 18 0.05 16.36 -2.17
N PHE A 19 1.17 15.73 -1.82
CA PHE A 19 1.20 14.59 -0.91
C PHE A 19 0.66 14.95 0.48
N ASN A 20 1.16 16.04 1.06
CA ASN A 20 0.77 16.47 2.40
C ASN A 20 -0.72 16.87 2.46
N GLU A 21 -1.20 17.59 1.44
CA GLU A 21 -2.61 17.94 1.34
C GLU A 21 -3.49 16.69 1.15
N ALA A 22 -3.08 15.75 0.29
CA ALA A 22 -3.78 14.49 0.07
C ALA A 22 -3.92 13.68 1.36
N LYS A 23 -2.85 13.59 2.13
CA LYS A 23 -2.84 12.91 3.42
C LYS A 23 -3.78 13.59 4.42
N GLN A 24 -3.78 14.91 4.50
CA GLN A 24 -4.71 15.65 5.35
C GLN A 24 -6.18 15.37 4.95
N LYS A 25 -6.49 15.32 3.65
CA LYS A 25 -7.83 14.96 3.16
C LYS A 25 -8.20 13.52 3.51
N PHE A 26 -7.24 12.60 3.41
CA PHE A 26 -7.43 11.21 3.80
C PHE A 26 -7.80 11.09 5.28
N ASP A 27 -7.07 11.76 6.17
CA ASP A 27 -7.30 11.76 7.62
C ASP A 27 -8.68 12.36 7.97
N GLN A 28 -9.16 13.32 7.16
CA GLN A 28 -10.50 13.90 7.25
C GLN A 28 -11.59 13.02 6.59
N LYS A 29 -11.26 11.83 6.07
CA LYS A 29 -12.14 10.93 5.33
C LYS A 29 -12.75 11.54 4.06
N LYS A 30 -12.13 12.57 3.50
CA LYS A 30 -12.47 13.19 2.22
C LYS A 30 -11.77 12.43 1.09
N TYR A 31 -12.22 11.18 0.86
CA TYR A 31 -11.49 10.24 0.01
C TYR A 31 -11.44 10.64 -1.45
N GLU A 32 -12.47 11.27 -2.02
CA GLU A 32 -12.46 11.75 -3.41
C GLU A 32 -11.42 12.86 -3.62
N ASP A 33 -11.38 13.85 -2.73
CA ASP A 33 -10.38 14.93 -2.80
C ASP A 33 -8.96 14.38 -2.60
N SER A 34 -8.81 13.49 -1.63
CA SER A 34 -7.54 12.81 -1.34
C SER A 34 -7.04 12.01 -2.54
N LYS A 35 -7.92 11.20 -3.15
CA LYS A 35 -7.63 10.41 -4.34
C LYS A 35 -7.12 11.28 -5.49
N PHE A 36 -7.83 12.37 -5.78
CA PHE A 36 -7.42 13.31 -6.82
C PHE A 36 -6.02 13.89 -6.56
N LEU A 37 -5.72 14.28 -5.32
CA LEU A 37 -4.43 14.85 -4.96
C LEU A 37 -3.29 13.83 -5.00
N PHE A 38 -3.51 12.57 -4.55
CA PHE A 38 -2.51 11.51 -4.72
C PHE A 38 -2.27 11.18 -6.19
N GLN A 39 -3.31 11.13 -7.02
CA GLN A 39 -3.16 10.95 -8.46
C GLN A 39 -2.36 12.09 -9.09
N ARG A 40 -2.55 13.33 -8.66
CA ARG A 40 -1.71 14.45 -9.09
C ARG A 40 -0.28 14.31 -8.60
N ASN A 41 -0.08 13.88 -7.35
CA ASN A 41 1.26 13.69 -6.81
C ASN A 41 2.09 12.70 -7.65
N ILE A 42 1.52 11.57 -8.04
CA ILE A 42 2.23 10.57 -8.85
C ILE A 42 2.55 11.03 -10.28
N VAL A 43 1.84 12.03 -10.81
CA VAL A 43 2.22 12.65 -12.10
C VAL A 43 3.56 13.38 -11.99
N PHE A 44 3.81 14.03 -10.86
CA PHE A 44 5.08 14.75 -10.61
C PHE A 44 6.14 13.86 -10.00
N ASN A 45 5.73 12.87 -9.21
CA ASN A 45 6.61 11.91 -8.55
C ASN A 45 6.10 10.46 -8.73
N PRO A 46 6.31 9.85 -9.90
CA PRO A 46 5.78 8.52 -10.22
C PRO A 46 6.42 7.38 -9.41
N LYS A 47 7.48 7.65 -8.65
CA LYS A 47 8.16 6.68 -7.78
C LYS A 47 7.79 6.82 -6.30
N ASP A 48 6.81 7.64 -5.96
CA ASP A 48 6.35 7.80 -4.59
C ASP A 48 5.45 6.62 -4.18
N ALA A 49 6.06 5.61 -3.58
CA ALA A 49 5.38 4.39 -3.12
C ALA A 49 4.24 4.69 -2.13
N GLU A 50 4.39 5.71 -1.28
CA GLU A 50 3.38 6.09 -0.29
C GLU A 50 2.08 6.59 -0.95
N SER A 51 2.15 7.35 -2.04
CA SER A 51 0.95 7.77 -2.78
C SER A 51 0.16 6.58 -3.31
N TYR A 52 0.82 5.55 -3.83
CA TYR A 52 0.14 4.34 -4.27
C TYR A 52 -0.45 3.55 -3.09
N LEU A 53 0.23 3.52 -1.94
CA LEU A 53 -0.31 2.90 -0.73
C LEU A 53 -1.61 3.59 -0.27
N PHE A 54 -1.63 4.92 -0.25
CA PHE A 54 -2.85 5.66 0.11
C PHE A 54 -3.97 5.48 -0.92
N LEU A 55 -3.64 5.45 -2.21
CA LEU A 55 -4.63 5.12 -3.26
C LEU A 55 -5.21 3.73 -3.06
N ALA A 56 -4.39 2.73 -2.73
CA ALA A 56 -4.89 1.38 -2.42
C ALA A 56 -5.86 1.39 -1.23
N LYS A 57 -5.56 2.12 -0.17
CA LYS A 57 -6.45 2.27 1.00
C LYS A 57 -7.78 2.94 0.63
N ILE A 58 -7.75 3.95 -0.24
CA ILE A 58 -8.95 4.63 -0.74
C ILE A 58 -9.78 3.64 -1.57
N TYR A 59 -9.18 2.95 -2.53
CA TYR A 59 -9.88 1.98 -3.37
C TYR A 59 -10.45 0.80 -2.58
N LYS A 60 -9.77 0.36 -1.52
CA LYS A 60 -10.33 -0.61 -0.57
C LYS A 60 -11.62 -0.09 0.08
N ASN A 61 -11.63 1.18 0.48
CA ASN A 61 -12.81 1.80 1.09
C ASN A 61 -13.97 1.99 0.09
N GLU A 62 -13.65 2.12 -1.20
CA GLU A 62 -14.60 2.17 -2.32
C GLU A 62 -15.02 0.76 -2.81
N GLU A 63 -14.50 -0.31 -2.19
CA GLU A 63 -14.71 -1.70 -2.61
C GLU A 63 -14.24 -1.98 -4.05
N ASN A 64 -13.32 -1.17 -4.57
CA ASN A 64 -12.73 -1.34 -5.89
C ASN A 64 -11.48 -2.23 -5.80
N GLU A 65 -11.72 -3.54 -5.71
CA GLU A 65 -10.66 -4.54 -5.52
C GLU A 65 -9.58 -4.51 -6.63
N LYS A 66 -9.97 -4.24 -7.87
CA LYS A 66 -9.04 -4.20 -8.99
C LYS A 66 -8.00 -3.10 -8.82
N GLU A 67 -8.43 -1.89 -8.49
CA GLU A 67 -7.52 -0.76 -8.27
C GLU A 67 -6.79 -0.88 -6.93
N GLU A 68 -7.41 -1.44 -5.88
CA GLU A 68 -6.75 -1.75 -4.61
C GLU A 68 -5.49 -2.60 -4.87
N ILE A 69 -5.64 -3.76 -5.49
CA ILE A 69 -4.54 -4.69 -5.73
C ILE A 69 -3.49 -4.13 -6.68
N LYS A 70 -3.88 -3.43 -7.72
CA LYS A 70 -2.96 -2.75 -8.63
C LYS A 70 -2.06 -1.77 -7.88
N ASN A 71 -2.63 -0.94 -7.01
CA ASN A 71 -1.87 0.05 -6.25
C ASN A 71 -1.01 -0.59 -5.15
N LEU A 72 -1.47 -1.65 -4.47
CA LEU A 72 -0.64 -2.43 -3.53
C LEU A 72 0.58 -3.04 -4.21
N ASN A 73 0.39 -3.66 -5.38
CA ASN A 73 1.49 -4.24 -6.14
C ASN A 73 2.48 -3.18 -6.62
N THR A 74 1.99 -1.99 -7.02
CA THR A 74 2.84 -0.86 -7.39
C THR A 74 3.64 -0.36 -6.19
N THR A 75 3.01 -0.26 -5.02
CA THR A 75 3.70 0.09 -3.77
C THR A 75 4.84 -0.86 -3.49
N LEU A 76 4.60 -2.17 -3.54
CA LEU A 76 5.61 -3.20 -3.27
C LEU A 76 6.69 -3.31 -4.37
N LEU A 77 6.37 -2.92 -5.60
CA LEU A 77 7.36 -2.81 -6.67
C LEU A 77 8.33 -1.66 -6.41
N LEU A 78 7.84 -0.53 -5.90
CA LEU A 78 8.63 0.67 -5.62
C LEU A 78 9.34 0.59 -4.26
N ASP A 79 8.68 0.01 -3.26
CA ASP A 79 9.19 -0.24 -1.91
C ASP A 79 8.89 -1.68 -1.46
N PRO A 80 9.77 -2.65 -1.80
CA PRO A 80 9.58 -4.06 -1.44
C PRO A 80 9.56 -4.33 0.07
N LYS A 81 9.97 -3.36 0.89
CA LYS A 81 10.01 -3.48 2.36
C LYS A 81 8.87 -2.74 3.05
N ASN A 82 7.85 -2.33 2.31
CA ASN A 82 6.65 -1.70 2.86
C ASN A 82 5.80 -2.76 3.58
N ASP A 83 5.93 -2.83 4.90
CA ASP A 83 5.24 -3.83 5.71
C ASP A 83 3.73 -3.60 5.76
N GLU A 84 3.26 -2.36 5.65
CA GLU A 84 1.83 -2.05 5.57
C GLU A 84 1.21 -2.55 4.26
N ALA A 85 1.84 -2.29 3.12
CA ALA A 85 1.36 -2.78 1.82
C ALA A 85 1.33 -4.31 1.78
N MET A 86 2.38 -4.97 2.29
CA MET A 86 2.44 -6.43 2.37
C MET A 86 1.32 -6.98 3.26
N HIS A 87 1.08 -6.39 4.42
CA HIS A 87 0.01 -6.79 5.32
C HIS A 87 -1.38 -6.62 4.68
N LEU A 88 -1.61 -5.52 3.96
CA LEU A 88 -2.87 -5.29 3.24
C LEU A 88 -3.10 -6.33 2.13
N LEU A 89 -2.03 -6.69 1.40
CA LEU A 89 -2.10 -7.74 0.39
C LEU A 89 -2.42 -9.11 1.00
N ILE A 90 -1.80 -9.45 2.15
CA ILE A 90 -2.13 -10.68 2.89
C ILE A 90 -3.61 -10.71 3.27
N ASN A 91 -4.16 -9.61 3.80
CA ASN A 91 -5.57 -9.53 4.17
C ASN A 91 -6.50 -9.71 2.97
N TYR A 92 -6.12 -9.17 1.81
CA TYR A 92 -6.85 -9.39 0.58
C TYR A 92 -6.86 -10.87 0.17
N GLU A 93 -5.71 -11.53 0.18
CA GLU A 93 -5.58 -12.94 -0.19
C GLU A 93 -6.30 -13.87 0.82
N LEU A 94 -6.31 -13.52 2.11
CA LEU A 94 -7.14 -14.20 3.13
C LEU A 94 -8.64 -14.09 2.80
N LYS A 95 -9.11 -12.90 2.45
CA LYS A 95 -10.51 -12.67 2.04
C LYS A 95 -10.89 -13.50 0.80
N LYS A 96 -9.94 -13.73 -0.10
CA LYS A 96 -10.11 -14.56 -1.31
C LYS A 96 -9.90 -16.05 -1.06
N SER A 97 -9.60 -16.46 0.17
CA SER A 97 -9.27 -17.85 0.52
C SER A 97 -8.07 -18.41 -0.26
N ASN A 98 -7.16 -17.54 -0.71
CA ASN A 98 -5.95 -17.92 -1.42
C ASN A 98 -4.81 -18.24 -0.44
N TYR A 99 -4.97 -19.30 0.33
CA TYR A 99 -4.09 -19.64 1.45
C TYR A 99 -2.66 -19.97 1.03
N SER A 100 -2.47 -20.51 -0.17
CA SER A 100 -1.13 -20.74 -0.71
C SER A 100 -0.37 -19.42 -0.86
N LYS A 101 -1.03 -18.39 -1.40
CA LYS A 101 -0.44 -17.06 -1.55
C LYS A 101 -0.22 -16.39 -0.21
N VAL A 102 -1.14 -16.58 0.73
CA VAL A 102 -0.98 -16.05 2.11
C VAL A 102 0.28 -16.63 2.78
N LYS A 103 0.54 -17.94 2.64
CA LYS A 103 1.75 -18.58 3.20
C LYS A 103 3.03 -17.96 2.60
N GLU A 104 3.08 -17.80 1.28
CA GLU A 104 4.21 -17.15 0.59
C GLU A 104 4.43 -15.71 1.09
N LEU A 105 3.37 -14.90 1.11
CA LEU A 105 3.43 -13.50 1.54
C LEU A 105 3.78 -13.36 3.03
N LYS A 106 3.32 -14.29 3.89
CA LYS A 106 3.65 -14.32 5.31
C LYS A 106 5.16 -14.47 5.55
N GLU A 107 5.82 -15.36 4.80
CA GLU A 107 7.28 -15.53 4.89
C GLU A 107 8.01 -14.23 4.52
N ASN A 108 7.59 -13.56 3.44
CA ASN A 108 8.13 -12.28 3.05
C ASN A 108 7.87 -11.22 4.13
N PHE A 109 6.63 -11.15 4.64
CA PHE A 109 6.25 -10.21 5.69
C PHE A 109 7.07 -10.40 6.97
N SER A 110 7.33 -11.63 7.38
CA SER A 110 8.14 -11.93 8.58
C SER A 110 9.56 -11.37 8.48
N SER A 111 10.11 -11.32 7.26
CA SER A 111 11.47 -10.83 7.02
C SER A 111 11.58 -9.30 6.93
N ILE A 112 10.49 -8.61 6.60
CA ILE A 112 10.49 -7.16 6.34
C ILE A 112 9.76 -6.34 7.41
N CYS A 113 8.85 -6.94 8.18
CA CYS A 113 8.00 -6.22 9.11
C CYS A 113 8.84 -5.44 10.14
N LYS A 114 8.39 -4.22 10.46
CA LYS A 114 8.99 -3.34 11.46
C LYS A 114 7.98 -2.96 12.54
N ASN A 115 6.90 -2.33 12.13
CA ASN A 115 5.85 -1.83 13.03
C ASN A 115 4.68 -2.80 13.17
N LEU A 116 4.49 -3.68 12.19
CA LEU A 116 3.33 -4.57 12.09
C LEU A 116 3.65 -6.04 12.40
N CYS A 117 4.83 -6.36 12.93
CA CYS A 117 5.24 -7.76 13.21
C CYS A 117 4.25 -8.52 14.12
N LYS A 118 3.54 -7.83 15.02
CA LYS A 118 2.47 -8.41 15.84
C LYS A 118 1.32 -9.00 15.01
N LYS A 119 1.17 -8.58 13.75
CA LYS A 119 0.16 -9.12 12.84
C LYS A 119 0.47 -10.54 12.37
N LEU A 120 1.73 -11.01 12.48
CA LEU A 120 2.11 -12.38 12.14
C LEU A 120 1.30 -13.41 12.93
N GLU A 121 1.13 -13.21 14.22
CA GLU A 121 0.35 -14.11 15.08
C GLU A 121 -1.11 -14.24 14.59
N ILE A 122 -1.72 -13.14 14.18
CA ILE A 122 -3.09 -13.13 13.64
C ILE A 122 -3.16 -13.89 12.31
N ILE A 123 -2.17 -13.69 11.44
CA ILE A 123 -2.08 -14.37 10.14
C ILE A 123 -1.89 -15.89 10.36
N GLU A 124 -1.01 -16.28 11.27
CA GLU A 124 -0.76 -17.68 11.62
C GLU A 124 -2.00 -18.37 12.19
N LYS A 125 -2.71 -17.69 13.08
CA LYS A 125 -3.98 -18.19 13.61
C LYS A 125 -5.01 -18.35 12.50
N SER A 126 -5.14 -17.38 11.60
CA SER A 126 -6.08 -17.48 10.47
C SER A 126 -5.76 -18.66 9.55
N LEU A 127 -4.48 -18.97 9.32
CA LEU A 127 -4.06 -20.13 8.55
C LEU A 127 -4.33 -21.45 9.28
N ALA A 128 -4.06 -21.51 10.60
CA ALA A 128 -4.27 -22.70 11.41
C ALA A 128 -5.76 -23.07 11.56
N ASP A 129 -6.65 -22.08 11.62
CA ASP A 129 -8.10 -22.31 11.71
C ASP A 129 -8.69 -22.95 10.44
N ILE A 130 -7.96 -22.88 9.32
CA ILE A 130 -8.38 -23.36 7.99
C ILE A 130 -7.78 -24.72 7.64
N GLU A 131 -6.60 -25.05 8.18
CA GLU A 131 -6.03 -26.38 7.99
C GLU A 131 -6.97 -27.39 8.64
N PRO A 132 -7.51 -28.39 7.88
CA PRO A 132 -8.33 -29.40 8.48
C PRO A 132 -7.50 -30.04 9.60
N LYS A 133 -8.11 -30.18 10.80
CA LYS A 133 -7.54 -30.96 11.90
C LYS A 133 -7.47 -32.43 11.44
N ASN A 134 -6.55 -32.75 10.55
CA ASN A 134 -6.21 -34.10 10.17
C ASN A 134 -5.44 -34.73 11.33
N GLY A 135 -6.18 -35.28 12.28
CA GLY A 135 -5.59 -35.86 13.46
C GLY A 135 -6.60 -36.65 14.27
N SER A 136 -7.00 -37.78 13.74
CA SER A 136 -7.32 -39.01 14.55
C SER A 136 -7.77 -40.11 13.64
#